data_27690246a7bf609d003cdfdeafed6e63
#
_entry.id   27690246a7bf609d003cdfdeafed6e63
#
_cell.length_a   1.000
_cell.length_b   1.000
_cell.length_c   1.000
_cell.angle_alpha   90.00
_cell.angle_beta   90.00
_cell.angle_gamma   90.00
#
_symmetry.space_group_name_H-M   'P 1'
#
loop_
_entity.id
_entity.type
_entity.pdbx_description
1 polymer ?
#
loop_
_entity_poly.entity_id
_entity_poly.type
_entity_poly.pdbx_seq_one_letter_code
_entity_poly.pdbx_strand_id
1 'polypeptide(L)'
;MLLKKAPAYRKAEKEDFSMIREFIRRNYKDRWEFEETHTEKRMTRLFFYTYMIYRDSVTVATYRDQVVGVLITGKESHGHFAPVFRLKKGYHFLRLKFTKEGRKNLEHFNKLQDMKKQLTVSPEKPTPGNILFLYVSKDYRRNGIGTGLLKQISTEKDTDYSVYMDQLDQRTFMESHGFVKKNEVSQMRELNKKRFRESVALYKKEPRCETHS
;
A
#
# COMPACT_ATOMS: atom_id res chain seq x y z
N MET A 1 2.28 24.48 0.68
CA MET A 1 3.30 25.03 -0.24
C MET A 1 2.95 24.56 -1.65
N LEU A 2 2.68 25.48 -2.58
CA LEU A 2 2.42 25.12 -3.97
C LEU A 2 3.75 24.85 -4.69
N LEU A 3 3.79 23.77 -5.50
CA LEU A 3 4.98 23.44 -6.27
C LEU A 3 5.19 24.44 -7.41
N LYS A 4 6.41 24.96 -7.52
CA LYS A 4 6.79 25.89 -8.61
C LYS A 4 7.02 25.18 -9.97
N LYS A 5 7.20 23.85 -9.96
CA LYS A 5 7.43 23.00 -11.13
C LYS A 5 6.55 21.75 -11.03
N ALA A 6 6.09 21.21 -12.14
CA ALA A 6 5.35 19.96 -12.15
C ALA A 6 6.24 18.78 -11.68
N PRO A 7 5.71 17.81 -10.92
CA PRO A 7 6.43 16.59 -10.58
C PRO A 7 6.61 15.73 -11.84
N ALA A 8 7.73 15.00 -11.91
CA ALA A 8 7.95 13.97 -12.91
C ALA A 8 7.56 12.60 -12.38
N TYR A 9 7.13 11.71 -13.28
CA TYR A 9 6.74 10.33 -12.93
C TYR A 9 7.58 9.36 -13.74
N ARG A 10 8.21 8.38 -13.08
CA ARG A 10 9.04 7.36 -13.73
C ARG A 10 8.95 6.02 -13.02
N LYS A 11 9.37 4.96 -13.69
CA LYS A 11 9.58 3.67 -13.02
C LYS A 11 10.64 3.81 -11.92
N ALA A 12 10.41 3.09 -10.81
CA ALA A 12 11.37 3.08 -9.71
C ALA A 12 12.62 2.27 -10.07
N GLU A 13 13.76 2.79 -9.66
CA GLU A 13 15.07 2.16 -9.74
C GLU A 13 15.48 1.58 -8.37
N LYS A 14 16.59 0.83 -8.31
CA LYS A 14 17.05 0.21 -7.05
C LYS A 14 17.42 1.26 -6.00
N GLU A 15 17.92 2.39 -6.44
CA GLU A 15 18.32 3.56 -5.65
C GLU A 15 17.12 4.15 -4.88
N ASP A 16 15.91 4.09 -5.47
CA ASP A 16 14.69 4.58 -4.85
C ASP A 16 14.20 3.68 -3.70
N PHE A 17 14.64 2.43 -3.62
CA PHE A 17 14.14 1.47 -2.63
C PHE A 17 14.38 1.90 -1.18
N SER A 18 15.39 2.70 -0.93
CA SER A 18 15.64 3.28 0.39
C SER A 18 14.53 4.25 0.79
N MET A 19 14.14 5.13 -0.13
CA MET A 19 13.07 6.11 0.09
C MET A 19 11.70 5.43 0.14
N ILE A 20 11.45 4.41 -0.69
CA ILE A 20 10.21 3.63 -0.64
C ILE A 20 10.04 2.96 0.72
N ARG A 21 11.11 2.36 1.29
CA ARG A 21 11.06 1.80 2.66
C ARG A 21 10.78 2.88 3.69
N GLU A 22 11.35 4.07 3.55
CA GLU A 22 11.07 5.19 4.46
C GLU A 22 9.60 5.63 4.36
N PHE A 23 8.99 5.65 3.18
CA PHE A 23 7.56 5.93 3.01
C PHE A 23 6.68 4.87 3.66
N ILE A 24 7.04 3.60 3.52
CA ILE A 24 6.37 2.50 4.21
C ILE A 24 6.48 2.69 5.73
N ARG A 25 7.67 2.98 6.24
CA ARG A 25 7.89 3.25 7.66
C ARG A 25 7.00 4.37 8.17
N ARG A 26 6.99 5.52 7.49
CA ARG A 26 6.15 6.69 7.86
C ARG A 26 4.65 6.39 7.79
N ASN A 27 4.21 5.57 6.82
CA ASN A 27 2.81 5.20 6.69
C ASN A 27 2.32 4.34 7.85
N TYR A 28 3.18 3.50 8.40
CA TYR A 28 2.81 2.54 9.44
C TYR A 28 3.24 2.95 10.86
N LYS A 29 4.12 3.93 11.02
CA LYS A 29 4.70 4.31 12.31
C LYS A 29 3.66 4.55 13.41
N ASP A 30 2.61 5.33 13.10
CA ASP A 30 1.59 5.73 14.07
C ASP A 30 0.53 4.64 14.34
N ARG A 31 0.64 3.49 13.65
CA ARG A 31 -0.34 2.40 13.69
C ARG A 31 0.19 1.12 14.31
N TRP A 32 1.48 1.09 14.61
CA TRP A 32 2.17 -0.05 15.15
C TRP A 32 2.90 0.36 16.42
N GLU A 33 2.89 -0.51 17.42
CA GLU A 33 3.66 -0.29 18.64
C GLU A 33 5.10 -0.75 18.40
N PHE A 34 6.02 0.20 18.34
CA PHE A 34 7.43 -0.08 18.27
C PHE A 34 8.13 0.54 19.47
N GLU A 35 8.56 -0.32 20.38
CA GLU A 35 9.45 0.03 21.49
C GLU A 35 10.91 0.02 21.03
N GLU A 36 11.24 -0.92 20.13
CA GLU A 36 12.57 -1.10 19.60
C GLU A 36 12.69 -0.68 18.13
N THR A 37 13.67 0.18 17.84
CA THR A 37 14.02 0.58 16.47
C THR A 37 14.31 -0.62 15.54
N HIS A 38 14.84 -1.72 16.09
CA HIS A 38 15.12 -2.92 15.31
C HIS A 38 13.85 -3.62 14.83
N THR A 39 12.82 -3.70 15.67
CA THR A 39 11.51 -4.28 15.30
C THR A 39 10.85 -3.42 14.23
N GLU A 40 10.83 -2.09 14.39
CA GLU A 40 10.32 -1.17 13.36
C GLU A 40 11.00 -1.38 12.00
N LYS A 41 12.33 -1.42 11.98
CA LYS A 41 13.11 -1.63 10.75
C LYS A 41 12.81 -2.99 10.11
N ARG A 42 12.64 -4.06 10.89
CA ARG A 42 12.32 -5.39 10.37
C ARG A 42 10.90 -5.47 9.82
N MET A 43 9.92 -4.88 10.52
CA MET A 43 8.54 -4.81 10.05
C MET A 43 8.44 -4.00 8.75
N THR A 44 9.11 -2.85 8.68
CA THR A 44 9.18 -2.05 7.44
C THR A 44 9.73 -2.86 6.27
N ARG A 45 10.80 -3.63 6.48
CA ARG A 45 11.36 -4.51 5.44
C ARG A 45 10.42 -5.67 5.08
N LEU A 46 9.71 -6.23 6.05
CA LEU A 46 8.71 -7.27 5.82
C LEU A 46 7.60 -6.77 4.88
N PHE A 47 7.05 -5.57 5.13
CA PHE A 47 6.07 -4.93 4.26
C PHE A 47 6.66 -4.66 2.86
N PHE A 48 7.84 -4.04 2.81
CA PHE A 48 8.51 -3.74 1.55
C PHE A 48 8.69 -5.01 0.69
N TYR A 49 9.23 -6.09 1.25
CA TYR A 49 9.42 -7.32 0.50
C TYR A 49 8.10 -8.01 0.15
N THR A 50 7.07 -7.86 0.98
CA THR A 50 5.72 -8.33 0.63
C THR A 50 5.21 -7.62 -0.61
N TYR A 51 5.30 -6.29 -0.67
CA TYR A 51 4.91 -5.54 -1.87
C TYR A 51 5.76 -5.91 -3.09
N MET A 52 7.08 -6.04 -2.92
CA MET A 52 7.98 -6.39 -4.02
C MET A 52 7.75 -7.80 -4.59
N ILE A 53 7.22 -8.75 -3.81
CA ILE A 53 6.85 -10.09 -4.28
C ILE A 53 5.62 -10.03 -5.19
N TYR A 54 4.63 -9.21 -4.85
CA TYR A 54 3.34 -9.14 -5.56
C TYR A 54 3.25 -7.98 -6.57
N ARG A 55 4.32 -7.19 -6.72
CA ARG A 55 4.29 -6.04 -7.64
C ARG A 55 4.17 -6.46 -9.11
N ASP A 56 3.43 -5.68 -9.86
CA ASP A 56 3.48 -5.61 -11.31
C ASP A 56 4.35 -4.43 -11.74
N SER A 57 4.07 -3.25 -11.19
CA SER A 57 4.90 -2.06 -11.42
C SER A 57 5.17 -1.28 -10.13
N VAL A 58 6.23 -0.47 -10.17
CA VAL A 58 6.55 0.51 -9.13
C VAL A 58 6.84 1.84 -9.83
N THR A 59 6.00 2.83 -9.59
CA THR A 59 6.15 4.18 -10.13
C THR A 59 6.46 5.15 -9.00
N VAL A 60 7.43 6.02 -9.21
CA VAL A 60 7.77 7.10 -8.28
C VAL A 60 7.44 8.46 -8.89
N ALA A 61 7.01 9.38 -8.03
CA ALA A 61 6.91 10.79 -8.34
C ALA A 61 8.15 11.50 -7.81
N THR A 62 8.82 12.28 -8.65
CA THR A 62 10.01 13.05 -8.28
C THR A 62 9.76 14.54 -8.40
N TYR A 63 10.35 15.30 -7.49
CA TYR A 63 10.37 16.76 -7.50
C TYR A 63 11.75 17.24 -7.09
N ARG A 64 12.43 18.04 -7.97
CA ARG A 64 13.83 18.46 -7.76
C ARG A 64 14.75 17.26 -7.41
N ASP A 65 14.67 16.21 -8.23
CA ASP A 65 15.45 14.97 -8.12
C ASP A 65 15.22 14.14 -6.82
N GLN A 66 14.30 14.57 -5.99
CA GLN A 66 13.91 13.84 -4.79
C GLN A 66 12.63 13.04 -5.04
N VAL A 67 12.60 11.79 -4.58
CA VAL A 67 11.39 10.96 -4.59
C VAL A 67 10.42 11.51 -3.53
N VAL A 68 9.24 11.96 -3.95
CA VAL A 68 8.21 12.58 -3.11
C VAL A 68 6.92 11.77 -3.00
N GLY A 69 6.78 10.75 -3.84
CA GLY A 69 5.64 9.84 -3.79
C GLY A 69 5.93 8.52 -4.49
N VAL A 70 5.13 7.51 -4.21
CA VAL A 70 5.25 6.17 -4.80
C VAL A 70 3.88 5.54 -4.98
N LEU A 71 3.74 4.79 -6.07
CA LEU A 71 2.64 3.88 -6.35
C LEU A 71 3.20 2.50 -6.66
N ILE A 72 2.75 1.48 -5.94
CA ILE A 72 3.05 0.07 -6.21
C ILE A 72 1.76 -0.60 -6.63
N THR A 73 1.75 -1.15 -7.84
CA THR A 73 0.65 -1.98 -8.34
C THR A 73 1.03 -3.44 -8.36
N GLY A 74 0.05 -4.32 -8.35
CA GLY A 74 0.23 -5.76 -8.42
C GLY A 74 -0.91 -6.44 -9.16
N LYS A 75 -0.74 -7.72 -9.48
CA LYS A 75 -1.78 -8.62 -10.02
C LYS A 75 -2.05 -9.73 -9.02
N GLU A 76 -3.33 -10.07 -8.83
CA GLU A 76 -3.71 -11.15 -7.90
C GLU A 76 -3.17 -12.52 -8.32
N SER A 77 -3.09 -12.78 -9.62
CA SER A 77 -2.79 -14.10 -10.16
C SER A 77 -1.31 -14.44 -10.33
N HIS A 78 -0.40 -13.47 -10.21
CA HIS A 78 1.00 -13.71 -10.56
C HIS A 78 1.92 -12.99 -9.57
N GLY A 79 2.23 -13.65 -8.46
CA GLY A 79 3.46 -13.30 -7.74
C GLY A 79 4.64 -13.54 -8.70
N HIS A 80 5.30 -12.47 -9.14
CA HIS A 80 6.52 -12.63 -9.91
C HIS A 80 7.46 -13.59 -9.18
N PHE A 81 8.11 -14.49 -9.94
CA PHE A 81 9.16 -15.32 -9.39
C PHE A 81 10.28 -14.39 -8.92
N ALA A 82 10.25 -14.06 -7.64
CA ALA A 82 11.18 -13.14 -6.99
C ALA A 82 11.86 -13.84 -5.79
N PRO A 83 12.70 -14.88 -6.04
CA PRO A 83 13.25 -15.73 -4.99
C PRO A 83 14.04 -14.92 -3.95
N VAL A 84 14.79 -13.91 -4.39
CA VAL A 84 15.57 -13.03 -3.50
C VAL A 84 14.67 -12.26 -2.53
N PHE A 85 13.53 -11.73 -2.99
CA PHE A 85 12.62 -11.02 -2.11
C PHE A 85 11.87 -11.97 -1.17
N ARG A 86 11.53 -13.18 -1.62
CA ARG A 86 10.92 -14.22 -0.77
C ARG A 86 11.88 -14.64 0.35
N LEU A 87 13.15 -14.87 0.02
CA LEU A 87 14.19 -15.22 0.99
C LEU A 87 14.37 -14.09 2.02
N LYS A 88 14.53 -12.84 1.56
CA LYS A 88 14.65 -11.67 2.44
C LYS A 88 13.42 -11.47 3.32
N LYS A 89 12.21 -11.66 2.78
CA LYS A 89 10.97 -11.65 3.58
C LYS A 89 11.00 -12.70 4.67
N GLY A 90 11.33 -13.95 4.32
CA GLY A 90 11.45 -15.08 5.25
C GLY A 90 12.46 -14.81 6.38
N TYR A 91 13.62 -14.28 6.05
CA TYR A 91 14.63 -13.88 7.03
C TYR A 91 14.10 -12.86 8.05
N HIS A 92 13.47 -11.77 7.59
CA HIS A 92 12.92 -10.77 8.51
C HIS A 92 11.75 -11.29 9.32
N PHE A 93 10.87 -12.11 8.71
CA PHE A 93 9.79 -12.78 9.41
C PHE A 93 10.32 -13.69 10.54
N LEU A 94 11.34 -14.50 10.26
CA LEU A 94 11.95 -15.37 11.27
C LEU A 94 12.57 -14.55 12.41
N ARG A 95 13.33 -13.50 12.09
CA ARG A 95 13.97 -12.62 13.09
C ARG A 95 12.95 -11.94 14.01
N LEU A 96 11.77 -11.61 13.51
CA LEU A 96 10.67 -11.06 14.32
C LEU A 96 10.08 -12.09 15.27
N LYS A 97 10.01 -13.37 14.89
CA LYS A 97 9.52 -14.44 15.76
C LYS A 97 10.33 -14.64 17.05
N PHE A 98 11.60 -14.27 17.03
CA PHE A 98 12.49 -14.45 18.20
C PHE A 98 12.35 -13.35 19.26
N THR A 99 11.59 -12.28 19.01
CA THR A 99 11.36 -11.22 20.01
C THR A 99 9.89 -11.18 20.43
N LYS A 100 9.60 -10.80 21.69
CA LYS A 100 8.23 -10.67 22.20
C LYS A 100 7.45 -9.63 21.39
N GLU A 101 8.04 -8.46 21.20
CA GLU A 101 7.49 -7.36 20.41
C GLU A 101 7.28 -7.76 18.93
N GLY A 102 8.26 -8.45 18.33
CA GLY A 102 8.15 -8.95 16.97
C GLY A 102 7.01 -9.94 16.79
N ARG A 103 6.78 -10.86 17.73
CA ARG A 103 5.64 -11.78 17.69
C ARG A 103 4.30 -11.05 17.75
N LYS A 104 4.15 -10.05 18.65
CA LYS A 104 2.94 -9.22 18.76
C LYS A 104 2.64 -8.52 17.43
N ASN A 105 3.66 -7.92 16.82
CA ASN A 105 3.51 -7.23 15.54
C ASN A 105 3.23 -8.21 14.38
N LEU A 106 3.83 -9.40 14.37
CA LEU A 106 3.51 -10.43 13.36
C LEU A 106 2.08 -10.95 13.49
N GLU A 107 1.57 -11.15 14.71
CA GLU A 107 0.18 -11.53 14.92
C GLU A 107 -0.78 -10.50 14.33
N HIS A 108 -0.53 -9.22 14.60
CA HIS A 108 -1.32 -8.15 14.02
C HIS A 108 -1.19 -8.10 12.49
N PHE A 109 0.01 -8.25 11.94
CA PHE A 109 0.22 -8.34 10.50
C PHE A 109 -0.61 -9.48 9.87
N ASN A 110 -0.61 -10.66 10.48
CA ASN A 110 -1.38 -11.80 9.99
C ASN A 110 -2.89 -11.54 10.06
N LYS A 111 -3.40 -10.95 11.16
CA LYS A 111 -4.80 -10.54 11.27
C LYS A 111 -5.24 -9.60 10.15
N LEU A 112 -4.40 -8.61 9.81
CA LEU A 112 -4.68 -7.72 8.67
C LEU A 112 -4.70 -8.46 7.33
N GLN A 113 -3.81 -9.44 7.12
CA GLN A 113 -3.84 -10.26 5.92
C GLN A 113 -5.10 -11.13 5.84
N ASP A 114 -5.55 -11.67 6.98
CA ASP A 114 -6.76 -12.49 7.03
C ASP A 114 -8.02 -11.65 6.78
N MET A 115 -8.09 -10.42 7.30
CA MET A 115 -9.17 -9.47 6.95
C MET A 115 -9.21 -9.18 5.44
N LYS A 116 -8.03 -8.99 4.80
CA LYS A 116 -7.95 -8.80 3.34
C LYS A 116 -8.43 -10.03 2.58
N LYS A 117 -8.05 -11.24 3.02
CA LYS A 117 -8.52 -12.49 2.41
C LYS A 117 -10.04 -12.65 2.49
N GLN A 118 -10.65 -12.32 3.64
CA GLN A 118 -12.10 -12.34 3.80
C GLN A 118 -12.82 -11.43 2.80
N LEU A 119 -12.22 -10.29 2.45
CA LEU A 119 -12.75 -9.36 1.46
C LEU A 119 -12.61 -9.86 0.01
N THR A 120 -11.65 -10.76 -0.24
CA THR A 120 -11.37 -11.30 -1.59
C THR A 120 -12.28 -12.48 -1.95
N VAL A 121 -12.94 -13.12 -0.98
CA VAL A 121 -13.78 -14.33 -1.18
C VAL A 121 -15.11 -14.05 -1.90
N SER A 122 -15.39 -12.83 -2.36
CA SER A 122 -16.56 -12.56 -3.18
C SER A 122 -16.39 -13.18 -4.58
N PRO A 123 -17.38 -13.95 -5.10
CA PRO A 123 -17.30 -14.65 -6.38
C PRO A 123 -17.33 -13.73 -7.62
N GLU A 124 -17.35 -12.45 -7.43
CA GLU A 124 -17.22 -11.48 -8.51
C GLU A 124 -15.82 -11.58 -9.14
N LYS A 125 -15.78 -11.45 -10.47
CA LYS A 125 -14.58 -11.56 -11.31
C LYS A 125 -13.33 -11.00 -10.63
N PRO A 126 -12.22 -11.75 -10.60
CA PRO A 126 -10.97 -11.24 -10.05
C PRO A 126 -10.59 -9.95 -10.77
N THR A 127 -10.31 -8.90 -10.01
CA THR A 127 -9.83 -7.63 -10.58
C THR A 127 -8.42 -7.85 -11.12
N PRO A 128 -8.16 -7.52 -12.40
CA PRO A 128 -6.86 -7.78 -13.01
C PRO A 128 -5.72 -6.98 -12.39
N GLY A 129 -6.01 -5.90 -11.65
CA GLY A 129 -5.00 -5.07 -10.99
C GLY A 129 -5.33 -4.71 -9.54
N ASN A 130 -4.29 -4.60 -8.72
CA ASN A 130 -4.38 -4.16 -7.33
C ASN A 130 -3.44 -2.99 -7.06
N ILE A 131 -3.92 -1.97 -6.35
CA ILE A 131 -3.03 -0.97 -5.75
C ILE A 131 -2.56 -1.55 -4.40
N LEU A 132 -1.28 -1.93 -4.34
CA LEU A 132 -0.66 -2.50 -3.15
C LEU A 132 -0.23 -1.43 -2.15
N PHE A 133 0.25 -0.29 -2.65
CA PHE A 133 0.71 0.82 -1.83
C PHE A 133 0.69 2.12 -2.62
N LEU A 134 0.11 3.17 -2.05
CA LEU A 134 0.16 4.53 -2.56
C LEU A 134 0.53 5.47 -1.41
N TYR A 135 1.57 6.26 -1.61
CA TYR A 135 2.01 7.23 -0.60
C TYR A 135 2.56 8.49 -1.26
N VAL A 136 2.22 9.63 -0.66
CA VAL A 136 2.81 10.94 -0.98
C VAL A 136 3.33 11.55 0.31
N SER A 137 4.56 12.02 0.30
CA SER A 137 5.19 12.69 1.46
C SER A 137 4.34 13.86 1.95
N LYS A 138 4.19 14.00 3.26
CA LYS A 138 3.28 14.97 3.90
C LYS A 138 3.49 16.39 3.37
N ASP A 139 4.75 16.79 3.17
CA ASP A 139 5.12 18.14 2.72
C ASP A 139 4.71 18.44 1.27
N TYR A 140 4.43 17.41 0.49
CA TYR A 140 4.09 17.48 -0.92
C TYR A 140 2.63 17.12 -1.24
N ARG A 141 1.82 16.84 -0.21
CA ARG A 141 0.38 16.57 -0.38
C ARG A 141 -0.35 17.81 -0.90
N ARG A 142 -1.55 17.61 -1.45
CA ARG A 142 -2.41 18.65 -2.02
C ARG A 142 -1.81 19.40 -3.22
N ASN A 143 -0.79 18.81 -3.87
CA ASN A 143 -0.17 19.32 -5.10
C ASN A 143 -0.47 18.42 -6.32
N GLY A 144 -1.52 17.62 -6.28
CA GLY A 144 -1.92 16.74 -7.39
C GLY A 144 -1.03 15.50 -7.61
N ILE A 145 0.00 15.28 -6.78
CA ILE A 145 0.96 14.17 -6.96
C ILE A 145 0.27 12.80 -6.89
N GLY A 146 -0.62 12.58 -5.92
CA GLY A 146 -1.38 11.34 -5.80
C GLY A 146 -2.25 11.07 -7.03
N THR A 147 -2.94 12.12 -7.52
CA THR A 147 -3.73 12.07 -8.75
C THR A 147 -2.85 11.74 -9.96
N GLY A 148 -1.66 12.36 -10.06
CA GLY A 148 -0.70 12.08 -11.11
C GLY A 148 -0.19 10.64 -11.09
N LEU A 149 0.08 10.08 -9.91
CA LEU A 149 0.45 8.67 -9.75
C LEU A 149 -0.69 7.73 -10.18
N LEU A 150 -1.95 8.02 -9.80
CA LEU A 150 -3.10 7.23 -10.24
C LEU A 150 -3.34 7.31 -11.75
N LYS A 151 -3.04 8.44 -12.40
CA LYS A 151 -3.12 8.56 -13.86
C LYS A 151 -2.14 7.61 -14.58
N GLN A 152 -1.01 7.27 -13.97
CA GLN A 152 -0.04 6.34 -14.58
C GLN A 152 -0.61 4.93 -14.78
N ILE A 153 -1.59 4.51 -13.98
CA ILE A 153 -2.28 3.21 -14.15
C ILE A 153 -3.49 3.30 -15.08
N SER A 154 -4.05 4.49 -15.29
CA SER A 154 -5.23 4.67 -16.15
C SER A 154 -4.89 4.64 -17.67
N THR A 155 -3.62 4.69 -18.02
CA THR A 155 -3.14 4.59 -19.42
C THR A 155 -3.01 3.15 -19.92
N GLU A 156 -3.01 2.18 -19.02
CA GLU A 156 -3.08 0.76 -19.39
C GLU A 156 -4.57 0.37 -19.48
N LYS A 157 -5.02 0.11 -20.70
CA LYS A 157 -6.39 -0.19 -21.14
C LYS A 157 -7.26 -0.92 -20.10
N ASP A 158 -8.46 -0.39 -19.85
CA ASP A 158 -9.66 -1.07 -19.25
C ASP A 158 -9.41 -2.05 -18.10
N THR A 159 -8.35 -1.83 -17.34
CA THR A 159 -8.02 -2.69 -16.22
C THR A 159 -8.74 -2.18 -14.97
N ASP A 160 -9.65 -2.98 -14.47
CA ASP A 160 -10.25 -2.75 -13.15
C ASP A 160 -9.17 -2.85 -12.07
N TYR A 161 -9.10 -1.82 -11.24
CA TYR A 161 -8.19 -1.82 -10.10
C TYR A 161 -8.96 -1.92 -8.79
N SER A 162 -8.45 -2.75 -7.90
CA SER A 162 -8.89 -2.80 -6.50
C SER A 162 -7.83 -2.26 -5.55
N VAL A 163 -8.27 -1.82 -4.39
CA VAL A 163 -7.38 -1.38 -3.30
C VAL A 163 -7.97 -1.72 -1.95
N TYR A 164 -7.13 -2.21 -1.04
CA TYR A 164 -7.50 -2.43 0.36
C TYR A 164 -7.08 -1.22 1.19
N MET A 165 -8.08 -0.56 1.79
CA MET A 165 -7.89 0.69 2.54
C MET A 165 -8.17 0.45 4.01
N ASP A 166 -7.19 0.79 4.83
CA ASP A 166 -7.25 0.71 6.29
C ASP A 166 -7.18 2.10 6.97
N GLN A 167 -7.12 3.19 6.19
CA GLN A 167 -7.06 4.58 6.66
C GLN A 167 -8.19 5.42 6.08
N LEU A 168 -8.87 6.19 6.92
CA LEU A 168 -9.97 7.08 6.53
C LEU A 168 -9.54 8.15 5.52
N ASP A 169 -8.41 8.82 5.76
CA ASP A 169 -7.91 9.88 4.86
C ASP A 169 -7.67 9.39 3.43
N GLN A 170 -7.25 8.13 3.29
CA GLN A 170 -7.02 7.53 1.98
C GLN A 170 -8.34 7.15 1.31
N ARG A 171 -9.38 6.79 2.08
CA ARG A 171 -10.71 6.44 1.55
C ARG A 171 -11.31 7.60 0.77
N THR A 172 -11.40 8.78 1.37
CA THR A 172 -11.92 10.00 0.73
C THR A 172 -11.14 10.35 -0.56
N PHE A 173 -9.81 10.18 -0.53
CA PHE A 173 -9.00 10.39 -1.73
C PHE A 173 -9.34 9.40 -2.84
N MET A 174 -9.49 8.11 -2.54
CA MET A 174 -9.85 7.12 -3.56
C MET A 174 -11.26 7.31 -4.09
N GLU A 175 -12.23 7.62 -3.23
CA GLU A 175 -13.61 7.93 -3.62
C GLU A 175 -13.68 9.10 -4.59
N SER A 176 -12.89 10.17 -4.35
CA SER A 176 -12.80 11.32 -5.27
C SER A 176 -12.17 10.98 -6.64
N HIS A 177 -11.55 9.79 -6.77
CA HIS A 177 -10.97 9.27 -8.01
C HIS A 177 -11.78 8.14 -8.64
N GLY A 178 -13.04 7.98 -8.23
CA GLY A 178 -13.98 7.01 -8.82
C GLY A 178 -13.84 5.58 -8.29
N PHE A 179 -13.19 5.40 -7.13
CA PHE A 179 -13.20 4.13 -6.45
C PHE A 179 -14.42 4.03 -5.54
N VAL A 180 -15.17 2.94 -5.65
CA VAL A 180 -16.38 2.67 -4.87
C VAL A 180 -16.12 1.58 -3.84
N LYS A 181 -16.54 1.81 -2.61
CA LYS A 181 -16.45 0.81 -1.54
C LYS A 181 -17.37 -0.38 -1.85
N LYS A 182 -16.82 -1.58 -1.91
CA LYS A 182 -17.55 -2.83 -2.17
C LYS A 182 -17.85 -3.60 -0.89
N ASN A 183 -16.88 -3.68 0.01
CA ASN A 183 -17.04 -4.42 1.26
C ASN A 183 -16.11 -3.88 2.34
N GLU A 184 -16.40 -4.21 3.61
CA GLU A 184 -15.60 -3.80 4.75
C GLU A 184 -15.64 -4.87 5.85
N VAL A 185 -14.48 -5.21 6.40
CA VAL A 185 -14.33 -6.08 7.57
C VAL A 185 -13.68 -5.28 8.68
N SER A 186 -14.16 -5.47 9.90
CA SER A 186 -13.63 -4.76 11.07
C SER A 186 -13.41 -5.69 12.24
N GLN A 187 -12.44 -5.34 13.09
CA GLN A 187 -12.13 -6.02 14.34
C GLN A 187 -11.85 -5.01 15.45
N MET A 188 -12.01 -5.45 16.71
CA MET A 188 -11.56 -4.66 17.84
C MET A 188 -10.06 -4.89 18.04
N ARG A 189 -9.32 -3.80 18.22
CA ARG A 189 -7.89 -3.81 18.51
C ARG A 189 -7.59 -2.97 19.72
N GLU A 190 -6.59 -3.39 20.48
CA GLU A 190 -5.99 -2.58 21.54
C GLU A 190 -4.60 -2.10 21.11
N LEU A 191 -4.38 -0.78 21.23
CA LEU A 191 -3.11 -0.12 20.98
C LEU A 191 -2.89 0.91 22.10
N ASN A 192 -1.74 0.86 22.76
CA ASN A 192 -1.43 1.76 23.88
C ASN A 192 -2.54 1.76 24.97
N LYS A 193 -3.05 0.56 25.33
CA LYS A 193 -4.14 0.37 26.30
C LYS A 193 -5.50 1.01 25.91
N LYS A 194 -5.63 1.50 24.68
CA LYS A 194 -6.90 2.01 24.14
C LYS A 194 -7.48 1.01 23.14
N ARG A 195 -8.76 0.73 23.31
CA ARG A 195 -9.50 -0.11 22.35
C ARG A 195 -10.10 0.77 21.26
N PHE A 196 -9.95 0.34 20.03
CA PHE A 196 -10.54 1.01 18.88
C PHE A 196 -10.93 -0.03 17.82
N ARG A 197 -11.87 0.38 16.97
CA ARG A 197 -12.28 -0.44 15.83
C ARG A 197 -11.32 -0.23 14.67
N GLU A 198 -10.60 -1.28 14.31
CA GLU A 198 -9.78 -1.31 13.11
C GLU A 198 -10.59 -1.90 11.96
N SER A 199 -10.59 -1.27 10.80
CA SER A 199 -11.32 -1.76 9.65
C SER A 199 -10.47 -1.75 8.39
N VAL A 200 -10.69 -2.74 7.54
CA VAL A 200 -10.15 -2.81 6.18
C VAL A 200 -11.32 -2.82 5.22
N ALA A 201 -11.33 -1.91 4.27
CA ALA A 201 -12.35 -1.84 3.23
C ALA A 201 -11.74 -2.14 1.87
N LEU A 202 -12.47 -2.87 1.04
CA LEU A 202 -12.17 -3.12 -0.36
C LEU A 202 -12.86 -2.06 -1.21
N TYR A 203 -12.10 -1.37 -2.03
CA TYR A 203 -12.57 -0.44 -3.05
C TYR A 203 -12.23 -0.97 -4.43
N LYS A 204 -13.14 -0.79 -5.38
CA LYS A 204 -12.92 -1.09 -6.80
C LYS A 204 -13.17 0.16 -7.62
N LYS A 205 -12.35 0.38 -8.64
CA LYS A 205 -12.60 1.40 -9.65
C LYS A 205 -13.63 0.85 -10.62
N GLU A 206 -14.76 1.52 -10.74
CA GLU A 206 -15.77 1.18 -11.75
C GLU A 206 -15.34 1.73 -13.11
N PRO A 207 -15.51 0.97 -14.20
CA PRO A 207 -15.32 1.49 -15.54
C PRO A 207 -16.27 2.67 -15.72
N ARG A 208 -15.81 3.75 -16.31
CA ARG A 208 -16.72 4.83 -16.73
C ARG A 208 -17.65 4.26 -17.79
N CYS A 209 -18.95 4.16 -17.49
CA CYS A 209 -19.93 3.99 -18.55
C CYS A 209 -19.81 5.21 -19.47
N GLU A 210 -19.22 5.03 -20.63
CA GLU A 210 -19.38 6.00 -21.71
C GLU A 210 -20.88 5.96 -22.07
N THR A 211 -21.62 6.93 -21.56
CA THR A 211 -22.96 7.24 -22.08
C THR A 211 -22.74 7.75 -23.49
N HIS A 212 -22.90 6.86 -24.47
CA HIS A 212 -23.06 7.26 -25.85
C HIS A 212 -24.36 8.10 -25.92
N SER A 213 -24.17 9.41 -25.99
CA SER A 213 -25.23 10.37 -26.33
C SER A 213 -25.16 10.63 -27.81
#